data_220dd884ee678109376872b98e4de8d3
#
_entry.id   220dd884ee678109376872b98e4de8d3
#
_cell.length_a   1.000
_cell.length_b   1.000
_cell.length_c   1.000
_cell.angle_alpha   90.00
_cell.angle_beta   90.00
_cell.angle_gamma   90.00
#
_symmetry.space_group_name_H-M   'P 1'
#
loop_
_entity.id
_entity.type
_entity.pdbx_description
1 polymer ?
#
loop_
_entity_poly.entity_id
_entity_poly.type
_entity_poly.pdbx_seq_one_letter_code
_entity_poly.pdbx_strand_id
1 'polypeptide(L)'
;MSGPTLADIAYQAGVSQATVSRVLNDKPGVSSPTRQCVLTALDVLGYQRPTHLKPVTTGLVGLIVPELTNPVFANHAQAIETLLSREGYATAVCTQAPGGMREDDYIRVLRSRQVAGIIVMSGSHADTTADMSTYHELVDVGLPLVLVNGYSPSIAVPQISDDDVSAMDQAVAHLVGLGHKHLGLAVGPRRYVPVQRKEQGLRAAMDRHLEGRGRVTVSNTVFSVDGGARAAVDLLGQGVNAIICGSDLMALGAIRAARAQGLSVPDDVSVIGCDDSDLMRYTDPPLTSLRQDVELISTMAVQSLMGSIRGDTAFFGERLVRPELVIRGTTASARVSTMNPSVSRQHSAALCL
;
A
#
# COMPACT_ATOMS: atom_id res chain seq x y z
N MET A 1 29.59 11.75 -32.22
CA MET A 1 28.67 12.79 -31.72
C MET A 1 28.98 12.97 -30.24
N SER A 2 29.31 14.19 -29.79
CA SER A 2 29.53 14.49 -28.38
C SER A 2 28.20 14.29 -27.61
N GLY A 3 28.25 13.60 -26.48
CA GLY A 3 27.05 13.41 -25.64
C GLY A 3 26.49 14.74 -25.12
N PRO A 4 25.26 14.75 -24.57
CA PRO A 4 24.62 15.96 -24.08
C PRO A 4 25.45 16.62 -22.99
N THR A 5 25.47 17.96 -22.97
CA THR A 5 26.22 18.77 -22.01
C THR A 5 25.32 19.24 -20.85
N LEU A 6 25.92 19.78 -19.78
CA LEU A 6 25.14 20.39 -18.67
C LEU A 6 24.28 21.57 -19.16
N ALA A 7 24.70 22.26 -20.25
CA ALA A 7 23.92 23.33 -20.85
C ALA A 7 22.65 22.81 -21.53
N ASP A 8 22.75 21.67 -22.23
CA ASP A 8 21.61 21.04 -22.89
C ASP A 8 20.58 20.55 -21.87
N ILE A 9 21.06 19.98 -20.77
CA ILE A 9 20.20 19.53 -19.66
C ILE A 9 19.51 20.73 -19.00
N ALA A 10 20.25 21.80 -18.74
CA ALA A 10 19.70 23.02 -18.15
C ALA A 10 18.62 23.66 -19.02
N TYR A 11 18.84 23.70 -20.33
CA TYR A 11 17.88 24.17 -21.30
C TYR A 11 16.62 23.31 -21.32
N GLN A 12 16.76 21.98 -21.41
CA GLN A 12 15.65 21.02 -21.42
C GLN A 12 14.83 21.05 -20.14
N ALA A 13 15.48 21.22 -18.99
CA ALA A 13 14.83 21.27 -17.68
C ALA A 13 14.28 22.66 -17.29
N GLY A 14 14.56 23.70 -18.08
CA GLY A 14 14.17 25.09 -17.75
C GLY A 14 14.83 25.65 -16.51
N VAL A 15 16.08 25.25 -16.20
CA VAL A 15 16.82 25.66 -15.00
C VAL A 15 18.24 26.12 -15.32
N SER A 16 18.96 26.67 -14.34
CA SER A 16 20.37 27.03 -14.51
C SER A 16 21.29 25.78 -14.50
N GLN A 17 22.46 25.86 -15.16
CA GLN A 17 23.47 24.80 -15.07
C GLN A 17 23.94 24.55 -13.63
N ALA A 18 23.94 25.57 -12.77
CA ALA A 18 24.22 25.42 -11.36
C ALA A 18 23.18 24.55 -10.65
N THR A 19 21.91 24.67 -11.02
CA THR A 19 20.83 23.82 -10.50
C THR A 19 20.99 22.38 -10.99
N VAL A 20 21.30 22.15 -12.25
CA VAL A 20 21.62 20.82 -12.80
C VAL A 20 22.80 20.21 -12.04
N SER A 21 23.90 20.95 -11.85
CA SER A 21 25.06 20.49 -11.09
C SER A 21 24.71 20.13 -9.63
N ARG A 22 23.84 20.90 -8.98
CA ARG A 22 23.35 20.58 -7.62
C ARG A 22 22.56 19.28 -7.59
N VAL A 23 21.68 19.06 -8.56
CA VAL A 23 20.90 17.82 -8.67
C VAL A 23 21.82 16.63 -8.93
N LEU A 24 22.76 16.74 -9.88
CA LEU A 24 23.72 15.68 -10.20
C LEU A 24 24.62 15.29 -9.02
N ASN A 25 24.92 16.23 -8.15
CA ASN A 25 25.80 16.04 -6.98
C ASN A 25 25.01 15.91 -5.67
N ASP A 26 23.71 15.71 -5.76
CA ASP A 26 22.76 15.55 -4.64
C ASP A 26 22.88 16.63 -3.54
N LYS A 27 23.19 17.86 -3.93
CA LYS A 27 23.33 18.98 -3.00
C LYS A 27 21.96 19.52 -2.55
N PRO A 28 21.80 19.95 -1.29
CA PRO A 28 20.57 20.54 -0.79
C PRO A 28 20.23 21.87 -1.49
N GLY A 29 18.96 22.31 -1.34
CA GLY A 29 18.50 23.60 -1.85
C GLY A 29 17.88 23.56 -3.25
N VAL A 30 17.46 22.37 -3.73
CA VAL A 30 16.65 22.20 -4.93
C VAL A 30 15.32 21.58 -4.52
N SER A 31 14.20 22.20 -4.94
CA SER A 31 12.86 21.67 -4.65
C SER A 31 12.62 20.31 -5.35
N SER A 32 11.76 19.45 -4.77
CA SER A 32 11.42 18.16 -5.36
C SER A 32 10.88 18.26 -6.81
N PRO A 33 9.99 19.21 -7.16
CA PRO A 33 9.56 19.39 -8.54
C PRO A 33 10.70 19.77 -9.49
N THR A 34 11.59 20.69 -9.06
CA THR A 34 12.75 21.12 -9.87
C THR A 34 13.73 19.95 -10.07
N ARG A 35 13.95 19.15 -9.02
CA ARG A 35 14.79 17.95 -9.10
C ARG A 35 14.21 16.97 -10.12
N GLN A 36 12.90 16.73 -10.09
CA GLN A 36 12.22 15.84 -11.04
C GLN A 36 12.36 16.33 -12.48
N CYS A 37 12.18 17.64 -12.74
CA CYS A 37 12.38 18.20 -14.08
C CYS A 37 13.81 17.96 -14.61
N VAL A 38 14.82 18.11 -13.76
CA VAL A 38 16.22 17.86 -14.15
C VAL A 38 16.47 16.37 -14.41
N LEU A 39 15.93 15.46 -13.57
CA LEU A 39 16.07 14.02 -13.77
C LEU A 39 15.39 13.57 -15.07
N THR A 40 14.20 14.09 -15.36
CA THR A 40 13.51 13.82 -16.63
C THR A 40 14.31 14.32 -17.82
N ALA A 41 14.92 15.52 -17.73
CA ALA A 41 15.76 16.06 -18.81
C ALA A 41 17.03 15.20 -19.05
N LEU A 42 17.63 14.67 -17.98
CA LEU A 42 18.77 13.76 -18.09
C LEU A 42 18.39 12.49 -18.84
N ASP A 43 17.23 11.92 -18.51
CA ASP A 43 16.72 10.70 -19.13
C ASP A 43 16.36 10.92 -20.61
N VAL A 44 15.59 11.98 -20.92
CA VAL A 44 15.21 12.36 -22.29
C VAL A 44 16.41 12.58 -23.18
N LEU A 45 17.48 13.19 -22.65
CA LEU A 45 18.71 13.47 -23.41
C LEU A 45 19.68 12.28 -23.44
N GLY A 46 19.39 11.20 -22.72
CA GLY A 46 20.29 10.04 -22.61
C GLY A 46 21.65 10.39 -21.94
N TYR A 47 21.65 11.33 -20.99
CA TYR A 47 22.89 11.74 -20.33
C TYR A 47 23.39 10.65 -19.39
N GLN A 48 24.55 10.09 -19.70
CA GLN A 48 25.22 9.12 -18.82
C GLN A 48 26.10 9.85 -17.80
N ARG A 49 25.80 9.67 -16.52
CA ARG A 49 26.62 10.22 -15.44
C ARG A 49 28.04 9.67 -15.53
N PRO A 50 29.08 10.52 -15.51
CA PRO A 50 30.46 10.04 -15.51
C PRO A 50 30.74 9.05 -14.38
N THR A 51 31.52 8.01 -14.65
CA THR A 51 31.75 6.87 -13.71
C THR A 51 32.32 7.33 -12.36
N HIS A 52 33.12 8.39 -12.35
CA HIS A 52 33.70 8.95 -11.12
C HIS A 52 32.70 9.71 -10.23
N LEU A 53 31.49 9.99 -10.75
CA LEU A 53 30.38 10.59 -9.98
C LEU A 53 29.34 9.54 -9.57
N LYS A 54 29.53 8.27 -9.89
CA LYS A 54 28.68 7.21 -9.37
C LYS A 54 28.93 7.07 -7.88
N PRO A 55 27.87 7.00 -7.04
CA PRO A 55 28.07 6.76 -5.61
C PRO A 55 28.82 5.43 -5.42
N VAL A 56 29.83 5.45 -4.55
CA VAL A 56 30.47 4.20 -4.11
C VAL A 56 29.44 3.46 -3.28
N THR A 57 29.08 2.25 -3.72
CA THR A 57 28.12 1.42 -2.99
C THR A 57 28.79 0.89 -1.73
N THR A 58 28.30 1.28 -0.56
CA THR A 58 28.80 0.85 0.75
C THR A 58 28.42 -0.60 1.04
N GLY A 59 27.28 -1.05 0.53
CA GLY A 59 26.77 -2.40 0.75
C GLY A 59 25.46 -2.67 0.00
N LEU A 60 24.90 -3.84 0.26
CA LEU A 60 23.63 -4.30 -0.29
C LEU A 60 22.60 -4.42 0.84
N VAL A 61 21.38 -3.92 0.61
CA VAL A 61 20.21 -4.12 1.49
C VAL A 61 19.17 -4.97 0.76
N GLY A 62 18.62 -5.96 1.43
CA GLY A 62 17.48 -6.75 0.94
C GLY A 62 16.18 -6.02 1.20
N LEU A 63 15.32 -5.95 0.19
CA LEU A 63 13.93 -5.50 0.31
C LEU A 63 13.01 -6.61 -0.18
N ILE A 64 12.22 -7.19 0.72
CA ILE A 64 11.27 -8.24 0.39
C ILE A 64 9.87 -7.62 0.41
N VAL A 65 9.14 -7.74 -0.71
CA VAL A 65 7.77 -7.25 -0.88
C VAL A 65 6.87 -8.37 -1.41
N PRO A 66 5.54 -8.35 -1.13
CA PRO A 66 4.65 -9.43 -1.58
C PRO A 66 4.60 -9.55 -3.10
N GLU A 67 4.43 -8.41 -3.77
CA GLU A 67 4.27 -8.34 -5.23
C GLU A 67 4.54 -6.91 -5.73
N LEU A 68 4.74 -6.75 -7.03
CA LEU A 68 4.87 -5.43 -7.67
C LEU A 68 3.65 -5.09 -8.56
N THR A 69 2.70 -6.00 -8.68
CA THR A 69 1.47 -5.80 -9.45
C THR A 69 0.46 -4.91 -8.71
N ASN A 70 0.49 -4.89 -7.38
CA ASN A 70 -0.20 -3.87 -6.60
C ASN A 70 0.69 -2.62 -6.51
N PRO A 71 0.24 -1.46 -7.07
CA PRO A 71 1.06 -0.25 -7.17
C PRO A 71 1.62 0.26 -5.84
N VAL A 72 0.94 0.03 -4.71
CA VAL A 72 1.42 0.50 -3.40
C VAL A 72 2.77 -0.12 -3.03
N PHE A 73 2.96 -1.41 -3.30
CA PHE A 73 4.24 -2.07 -3.01
C PHE A 73 5.36 -1.63 -3.95
N ALA A 74 5.03 -1.35 -5.23
CA ALA A 74 5.97 -0.77 -6.17
C ALA A 74 6.40 0.65 -5.75
N ASN A 75 5.45 1.47 -5.26
CA ASN A 75 5.74 2.81 -4.76
C ASN A 75 6.64 2.77 -3.52
N HIS A 76 6.36 1.87 -2.56
CA HIS A 76 7.25 1.65 -1.42
C HIS A 76 8.65 1.18 -1.85
N ALA A 77 8.72 0.21 -2.78
CA ALA A 77 10.01 -0.29 -3.26
C ALA A 77 10.84 0.82 -3.90
N GLN A 78 10.23 1.68 -4.72
CA GLN A 78 10.89 2.82 -5.33
C GLN A 78 11.34 3.87 -4.30
N ALA A 79 10.49 4.19 -3.31
CA ALA A 79 10.82 5.15 -2.27
C ALA A 79 11.97 4.64 -1.39
N ILE A 80 11.93 3.38 -0.96
CA ILE A 80 12.97 2.74 -0.14
C ILE A 80 14.29 2.66 -0.92
N GLU A 81 14.25 2.22 -2.20
CA GLU A 81 15.44 2.18 -3.06
C GLU A 81 16.10 3.56 -3.17
N THR A 82 15.30 4.59 -3.45
CA THR A 82 15.79 5.96 -3.57
C THR A 82 16.44 6.47 -2.28
N LEU A 83 15.85 6.15 -1.11
CA LEU A 83 16.40 6.54 0.18
C LEU A 83 17.69 5.77 0.50
N LEU A 84 17.73 4.43 0.28
CA LEU A 84 18.92 3.61 0.48
C LEU A 84 20.06 4.03 -0.43
N SER A 85 19.76 4.36 -1.68
CA SER A 85 20.77 4.87 -2.65
C SER A 85 21.44 6.15 -2.16
N ARG A 86 20.69 7.05 -1.48
CA ARG A 86 21.25 8.26 -0.85
C ARG A 86 22.17 7.96 0.33
N GLU A 87 21.89 6.89 1.06
CA GLU A 87 22.75 6.38 2.15
C GLU A 87 23.95 5.55 1.62
N GLY A 88 24.07 5.39 0.29
CA GLY A 88 25.17 4.64 -0.35
C GLY A 88 24.94 3.14 -0.44
N TYR A 89 23.72 2.63 -0.27
CA TYR A 89 23.39 1.23 -0.37
C TYR A 89 22.68 0.88 -1.67
N ALA A 90 23.04 -0.23 -2.29
CA ALA A 90 22.25 -0.84 -3.36
C ALA A 90 21.09 -1.64 -2.75
N THR A 91 19.98 -1.76 -3.49
CA THR A 91 18.80 -2.50 -3.04
C THR A 91 18.58 -3.75 -3.89
N ALA A 92 18.47 -4.91 -3.24
CA ALA A 92 18.02 -6.15 -3.88
C ALA A 92 16.52 -6.33 -3.59
N VAL A 93 15.66 -6.06 -4.58
CA VAL A 93 14.21 -6.25 -4.45
C VAL A 93 13.86 -7.71 -4.74
N CYS A 94 13.20 -8.35 -3.78
CA CYS A 94 12.70 -9.73 -3.83
C CYS A 94 11.16 -9.71 -3.75
N THR A 95 10.48 -10.45 -4.63
CA THR A 95 9.02 -10.49 -4.69
C THR A 95 8.49 -11.89 -4.50
N GLN A 96 7.41 -12.03 -3.73
CA GLN A 96 6.80 -13.32 -3.39
C GLN A 96 5.59 -13.58 -4.29
N ALA A 97 5.80 -13.95 -5.54
CA ALA A 97 4.71 -14.35 -6.42
C ALA A 97 4.20 -15.77 -6.06
N PRO A 98 2.90 -16.06 -6.19
CA PRO A 98 2.36 -17.40 -6.04
C PRO A 98 3.09 -18.42 -6.93
N GLY A 99 3.62 -19.48 -6.34
CA GLY A 99 4.42 -20.50 -7.04
C GLY A 99 5.89 -20.13 -7.25
N GLY A 100 6.32 -18.93 -6.84
CA GLY A 100 7.72 -18.48 -6.86
C GLY A 100 8.50 -18.88 -5.60
N MET A 101 9.67 -18.24 -5.42
CA MET A 101 10.46 -18.39 -4.21
C MET A 101 9.72 -17.90 -2.98
N ARG A 102 9.89 -18.59 -1.86
CA ARG A 102 9.32 -18.20 -0.56
C ARG A 102 10.23 -17.16 0.11
N GLU A 103 9.66 -16.46 1.09
CA GLU A 103 10.37 -15.46 1.89
C GLU A 103 11.65 -16.02 2.52
N ASP A 104 11.57 -17.21 3.14
CA ASP A 104 12.72 -17.88 3.76
C ASP A 104 13.85 -18.18 2.77
N ASP A 105 13.51 -18.51 1.51
CA ASP A 105 14.51 -18.74 0.47
C ASP A 105 15.21 -17.45 0.08
N TYR A 106 14.46 -16.35 -0.04
CA TYR A 106 15.06 -15.02 -0.27
C TYR A 106 15.95 -14.59 0.88
N ILE A 107 15.49 -14.75 2.13
CA ILE A 107 16.29 -14.44 3.33
C ILE A 107 17.60 -15.22 3.30
N ARG A 108 17.58 -16.53 2.98
CA ARG A 108 18.77 -17.37 2.87
C ARG A 108 19.73 -16.88 1.79
N VAL A 109 19.20 -16.48 0.62
CA VAL A 109 20.01 -15.91 -0.47
C VAL A 109 20.64 -14.58 -0.04
N LEU A 110 19.87 -13.67 0.55
CA LEU A 110 20.35 -12.37 1.00
C LEU A 110 21.44 -12.52 2.07
N ARG A 111 21.27 -13.42 3.05
CA ARG A 111 22.31 -13.76 4.03
C ARG A 111 23.60 -14.27 3.37
N SER A 112 23.48 -15.17 2.38
CA SER A 112 24.65 -15.67 1.65
C SER A 112 25.39 -14.59 0.87
N ARG A 113 24.72 -13.49 0.54
CA ARG A 113 25.30 -12.31 -0.11
C ARG A 113 25.80 -11.26 0.89
N GLN A 114 25.76 -11.56 2.18
CA GLN A 114 26.24 -10.69 3.25
C GLN A 114 25.63 -9.29 3.16
N VAL A 115 24.28 -9.22 3.01
CA VAL A 115 23.56 -7.94 3.01
C VAL A 115 23.76 -7.22 4.33
N ALA A 116 23.80 -5.88 4.29
CA ALA A 116 23.95 -5.02 5.46
C ALA A 116 22.72 -5.02 6.36
N GLY A 117 21.54 -5.38 5.79
CA GLY A 117 20.29 -5.48 6.51
C GLY A 117 19.14 -5.85 5.57
N ILE A 118 17.96 -6.08 6.13
CA ILE A 118 16.75 -6.48 5.39
C ILE A 118 15.57 -5.64 5.84
N ILE A 119 14.76 -5.18 4.87
CA ILE A 119 13.41 -4.65 5.10
C ILE A 119 12.43 -5.68 4.54
N VAL A 120 11.46 -6.12 5.35
CA VAL A 120 10.39 -7.02 4.92
C VAL A 120 9.05 -6.31 5.03
N MET A 121 8.32 -6.24 3.93
CA MET A 121 7.01 -5.62 3.86
C MET A 121 5.93 -6.67 3.68
N SER A 122 4.90 -6.66 4.54
CA SER A 122 3.77 -7.58 4.49
C SER A 122 4.18 -9.05 4.35
N GLY A 123 5.28 -9.43 5.01
CA GLY A 123 5.82 -10.78 5.00
C GLY A 123 5.15 -11.70 6.01
N SER A 124 5.83 -12.77 6.37
CA SER A 124 5.35 -13.78 7.33
C SER A 124 5.01 -13.17 8.70
N HIS A 125 5.67 -12.09 9.11
CA HIS A 125 5.36 -11.37 10.35
C HIS A 125 3.95 -10.76 10.39
N ALA A 126 3.33 -10.56 9.24
CA ALA A 126 1.95 -10.10 9.13
C ALA A 126 0.93 -11.25 9.21
N ASP A 127 1.34 -12.50 9.10
CA ASP A 127 0.50 -13.70 9.18
C ASP A 127 0.58 -14.30 10.59
N THR A 128 -0.53 -14.25 11.32
CA THR A 128 -0.61 -14.77 12.71
C THR A 128 -0.47 -16.29 12.82
N THR A 129 -0.44 -17.00 11.69
CA THR A 129 -0.26 -18.46 11.63
C THR A 129 1.12 -18.90 11.13
N ALA A 130 1.97 -17.93 10.74
CA ALA A 130 3.28 -18.24 10.19
C ALA A 130 4.30 -18.58 11.30
N ASP A 131 5.30 -19.37 10.92
CA ASP A 131 6.47 -19.62 11.76
C ASP A 131 7.41 -18.40 11.75
N MET A 132 7.80 -17.93 12.93
CA MET A 132 8.68 -16.78 13.12
C MET A 132 10.15 -17.16 13.31
N SER A 133 10.49 -18.45 13.22
CA SER A 133 11.85 -18.96 13.50
C SER A 133 12.92 -18.26 12.66
N THR A 134 12.66 -18.05 11.37
CA THR A 134 13.59 -17.36 10.46
C THR A 134 13.89 -15.94 10.94
N TYR A 135 12.92 -15.20 11.43
CA TYR A 135 13.13 -13.85 11.96
C TYR A 135 13.90 -13.86 13.28
N HIS A 136 13.61 -14.81 14.17
CA HIS A 136 14.38 -14.98 15.41
C HIS A 136 15.85 -15.28 15.09
N GLU A 137 16.13 -16.17 14.14
CA GLU A 137 17.50 -16.42 13.69
C GLU A 137 18.22 -15.17 13.17
N LEU A 138 17.50 -14.27 12.44
CA LEU A 138 18.09 -13.02 11.97
C LEU A 138 18.44 -12.08 13.14
N VAL A 139 17.56 -11.99 14.13
CA VAL A 139 17.79 -11.21 15.35
C VAL A 139 18.98 -11.76 16.14
N ASP A 140 19.03 -13.09 16.32
CA ASP A 140 20.07 -13.76 17.11
C ASP A 140 21.47 -13.59 16.49
N VAL A 141 21.56 -13.55 15.16
CA VAL A 141 22.85 -13.28 14.47
C VAL A 141 23.15 -11.78 14.33
N GLY A 142 22.28 -10.91 14.84
CA GLY A 142 22.46 -9.47 14.82
C GLY A 142 22.34 -8.83 13.42
N LEU A 143 21.65 -9.47 12.48
CA LEU A 143 21.40 -8.87 11.16
C LEU A 143 20.34 -7.78 11.28
N PRO A 144 20.62 -6.50 10.92
CA PRO A 144 19.67 -5.43 10.93
C PRO A 144 18.40 -5.77 10.14
N LEU A 145 17.25 -5.69 10.81
CA LEU A 145 15.94 -6.07 10.26
C LEU A 145 14.90 -5.02 10.62
N VAL A 146 14.05 -4.66 9.65
CA VAL A 146 12.87 -3.81 9.84
C VAL A 146 11.67 -4.48 9.19
N LEU A 147 10.54 -4.50 9.90
CA LEU A 147 9.29 -5.07 9.42
C LEU A 147 8.29 -3.96 9.14
N VAL A 148 7.58 -4.06 8.01
CA VAL A 148 6.61 -3.04 7.56
C VAL A 148 5.28 -3.71 7.22
N ASN A 149 4.18 -3.03 7.58
CA ASN A 149 2.81 -3.45 7.32
C ASN A 149 2.47 -4.85 7.88
N GLY A 150 2.61 -4.95 9.20
CA GLY A 150 2.32 -6.14 10.00
C GLY A 150 3.06 -6.04 11.32
N TYR A 151 2.56 -6.74 12.34
CA TYR A 151 3.13 -6.68 13.68
C TYR A 151 3.21 -8.06 14.30
N SER A 152 4.40 -8.39 14.78
CA SER A 152 4.62 -9.57 15.64
C SER A 152 5.28 -9.13 16.94
N PRO A 153 4.61 -9.28 18.10
CA PRO A 153 5.17 -8.90 19.38
C PRO A 153 6.36 -9.78 19.80
N SER A 154 6.54 -10.94 19.17
CA SER A 154 7.64 -11.86 19.46
C SER A 154 8.97 -11.45 18.83
N ILE A 155 8.95 -10.51 17.86
CA ILE A 155 10.16 -10.11 17.13
C ILE A 155 10.63 -8.74 17.62
N ALA A 156 11.78 -8.70 18.28
CA ALA A 156 12.35 -7.49 18.88
C ALA A 156 13.14 -6.65 17.85
N VAL A 157 12.42 -6.07 16.86
CA VAL A 157 12.96 -5.17 15.82
C VAL A 157 12.02 -3.98 15.63
N PRO A 158 12.46 -2.91 14.93
CA PRO A 158 11.56 -1.84 14.53
C PRO A 158 10.47 -2.37 13.59
N GLN A 159 9.21 -2.02 13.89
CA GLN A 159 8.04 -2.38 13.09
C GLN A 159 7.24 -1.12 12.78
N ILE A 160 6.84 -0.93 11.52
CA ILE A 160 6.09 0.23 11.07
C ILE A 160 4.84 -0.25 10.35
N SER A 161 3.66 0.24 10.75
CA SER A 161 2.39 -0.17 10.15
C SER A 161 1.49 1.05 9.95
N ASP A 162 0.51 0.92 9.05
CA ASP A 162 -0.61 1.83 9.03
C ASP A 162 -1.47 1.66 10.27
N ASP A 163 -2.06 2.76 10.75
CA ASP A 163 -3.12 2.73 11.76
C ASP A 163 -4.45 2.34 11.10
N ASP A 164 -4.61 1.03 10.88
CA ASP A 164 -5.79 0.43 10.27
C ASP A 164 -7.08 0.77 11.05
N VAL A 165 -6.99 0.90 12.37
CA VAL A 165 -8.14 1.23 13.21
C VAL A 165 -8.61 2.66 12.95
N SER A 166 -7.67 3.61 12.90
CA SER A 166 -7.96 5.01 12.56
C SER A 166 -8.44 5.15 11.11
N ALA A 167 -7.90 4.36 10.18
CA ALA A 167 -8.35 4.32 8.80
C ALA A 167 -9.83 3.93 8.70
N MET A 168 -10.22 2.86 9.37
CA MET A 168 -11.61 2.41 9.38
C MET A 168 -12.55 3.42 10.05
N ASP A 169 -12.11 4.08 11.11
CA ASP A 169 -12.92 5.13 11.76
C ASP A 169 -13.23 6.29 10.79
N GLN A 170 -12.25 6.75 10.00
CA GLN A 170 -12.45 7.78 8.99
C GLN A 170 -13.43 7.33 7.90
N ALA A 171 -13.27 6.10 7.38
CA ALA A 171 -14.15 5.55 6.35
C ALA A 171 -15.60 5.39 6.85
N VAL A 172 -15.78 4.88 8.08
CA VAL A 172 -17.09 4.73 8.71
C VAL A 172 -17.74 6.08 8.98
N ALA A 173 -17.01 7.03 9.56
CA ALA A 173 -17.53 8.38 9.82
C ALA A 173 -18.05 9.03 8.52
N HIS A 174 -17.30 8.89 7.42
CA HIS A 174 -17.70 9.39 6.11
C HIS A 174 -18.99 8.70 5.60
N LEU A 175 -19.03 7.37 5.59
CA LEU A 175 -20.19 6.64 5.07
C LEU A 175 -21.44 6.79 5.94
N VAL A 176 -21.29 6.83 7.27
CA VAL A 176 -22.39 7.11 8.20
C VAL A 176 -22.89 8.53 8.02
N GLY A 177 -22.00 9.50 7.81
CA GLY A 177 -22.36 10.89 7.47
C GLY A 177 -23.17 11.00 6.16
N LEU A 178 -22.96 10.06 5.22
CA LEU A 178 -23.75 9.91 4.00
C LEU A 178 -25.06 9.10 4.20
N GLY A 179 -25.34 8.64 5.42
CA GLY A 179 -26.57 7.93 5.78
C GLY A 179 -26.51 6.41 5.65
N HIS A 180 -25.35 5.81 5.33
CA HIS A 180 -25.21 4.36 5.27
C HIS A 180 -25.24 3.75 6.68
N LYS A 181 -25.96 2.64 6.83
CA LYS A 181 -26.11 1.93 8.12
C LYS A 181 -25.70 0.46 8.04
N HIS A 182 -25.54 -0.07 6.83
CA HIS A 182 -25.08 -1.42 6.58
C HIS A 182 -23.83 -1.36 5.73
N LEU A 183 -22.66 -1.56 6.36
CA LEU A 183 -21.37 -1.48 5.69
C LEU A 183 -20.80 -2.86 5.42
N GLY A 184 -20.23 -3.04 4.24
CA GLY A 184 -19.48 -4.21 3.85
C GLY A 184 -17.98 -3.97 3.95
N LEU A 185 -17.23 -5.00 4.33
CA LEU A 185 -15.77 -5.02 4.31
C LEU A 185 -15.30 -6.16 3.40
N ALA A 186 -14.70 -5.80 2.26
CA ALA A 186 -14.06 -6.72 1.34
C ALA A 186 -12.56 -6.74 1.61
N VAL A 187 -12.02 -7.80 2.20
CA VAL A 187 -10.62 -7.88 2.66
C VAL A 187 -9.97 -9.21 2.33
N GLY A 188 -8.65 -9.27 2.52
CA GLY A 188 -7.86 -10.48 2.37
C GLY A 188 -8.11 -11.54 3.45
N PRO A 189 -7.26 -12.59 3.49
CA PRO A 189 -7.40 -13.67 4.46
C PRO A 189 -7.29 -13.18 5.90
N ARG A 190 -8.17 -13.67 6.76
CA ARG A 190 -8.30 -13.23 8.16
C ARG A 190 -7.07 -13.47 9.02
N ARG A 191 -6.16 -14.35 8.61
CA ARG A 191 -4.91 -14.60 9.34
C ARG A 191 -3.95 -13.41 9.33
N TYR A 192 -4.11 -12.44 8.44
CA TYR A 192 -3.24 -11.26 8.39
C TYR A 192 -3.62 -10.20 9.41
N VAL A 193 -2.63 -9.70 10.14
CA VAL A 193 -2.78 -8.64 11.16
C VAL A 193 -3.49 -7.41 10.63
N PRO A 194 -3.15 -6.83 9.44
CA PRO A 194 -3.87 -5.68 8.91
C PRO A 194 -5.35 -5.96 8.65
N VAL A 195 -5.70 -7.20 8.24
CA VAL A 195 -7.11 -7.60 8.02
C VAL A 195 -7.88 -7.65 9.35
N GLN A 196 -7.27 -8.23 10.39
CA GLN A 196 -7.89 -8.29 11.72
C GLN A 196 -8.12 -6.89 12.29
N ARG A 197 -7.15 -5.99 12.13
CA ARG A 197 -7.24 -4.59 12.60
C ARG A 197 -8.30 -3.79 11.84
N LYS A 198 -8.39 -3.96 10.52
CA LYS A 198 -9.46 -3.36 9.71
C LYS A 198 -10.83 -3.85 10.15
N GLU A 199 -11.03 -5.16 10.34
CA GLU A 199 -12.30 -5.70 10.82
C GLU A 199 -12.64 -5.16 12.22
N GLN A 200 -11.69 -5.17 13.15
CA GLN A 200 -11.87 -4.64 14.50
C GLN A 200 -12.20 -3.14 14.48
N GLY A 201 -11.42 -2.35 13.73
CA GLY A 201 -11.62 -0.91 13.59
C GLY A 201 -12.98 -0.57 13.02
N LEU A 202 -13.40 -1.28 11.95
CA LEU A 202 -14.72 -1.11 11.34
C LEU A 202 -15.85 -1.36 12.35
N ARG A 203 -15.82 -2.47 13.09
CA ARG A 203 -16.85 -2.81 14.08
C ARG A 203 -16.90 -1.78 15.19
N ALA A 204 -15.75 -1.42 15.76
CA ALA A 204 -15.67 -0.40 16.82
C ALA A 204 -16.16 0.97 16.35
N ALA A 205 -15.84 1.38 15.13
CA ALA A 205 -16.32 2.63 14.55
C ALA A 205 -17.84 2.60 14.31
N MET A 206 -18.38 1.50 13.77
CA MET A 206 -19.82 1.35 13.58
C MET A 206 -20.60 1.43 14.90
N ASP A 207 -20.10 0.79 15.95
CA ASP A 207 -20.73 0.85 17.28
C ASP A 207 -20.70 2.29 17.84
N ARG A 208 -19.58 3.00 17.65
CA ARG A 208 -19.42 4.40 18.10
C ARG A 208 -20.33 5.36 17.35
N HIS A 209 -20.37 5.28 16.02
CA HIS A 209 -21.11 6.25 15.19
C HIS A 209 -22.61 5.95 15.08
N LEU A 210 -23.04 4.70 15.29
CA LEU A 210 -24.44 4.29 15.16
C LEU A 210 -25.06 3.72 16.44
N GLU A 211 -24.32 3.72 17.55
CA GLU A 211 -24.81 3.26 18.87
C GLU A 211 -25.45 1.86 18.81
N GLY A 212 -24.79 0.92 18.13
CA GLY A 212 -25.27 -0.44 17.92
C GLY A 212 -26.40 -0.62 16.91
N ARG A 213 -26.83 0.46 16.24
CA ARG A 213 -27.90 0.42 15.20
C ARG A 213 -27.35 0.11 13.79
N GLY A 214 -26.05 -0.04 13.67
CA GLY A 214 -25.37 -0.37 12.42
C GLY A 214 -25.23 -1.87 12.19
N ARG A 215 -25.04 -2.25 10.92
CA ARG A 215 -24.74 -3.63 10.52
C ARG A 215 -23.41 -3.69 9.77
N VAL A 216 -22.60 -4.70 10.07
CA VAL A 216 -21.34 -4.96 9.39
C VAL A 216 -21.37 -6.37 8.80
N THR A 217 -21.03 -6.47 7.53
CA THR A 217 -20.81 -7.74 6.84
C THR A 217 -19.38 -7.79 6.32
N VAL A 218 -18.66 -8.89 6.56
CA VAL A 218 -17.27 -9.06 6.12
C VAL A 218 -17.18 -10.20 5.13
N SER A 219 -16.51 -9.97 4.00
CA SER A 219 -16.21 -11.01 3.00
C SER A 219 -14.70 -11.11 2.84
N ASN A 220 -14.13 -12.25 3.24
CA ASN A 220 -12.69 -12.51 3.14
C ASN A 220 -12.38 -13.26 1.84
N THR A 221 -11.35 -12.78 1.12
CA THR A 221 -10.95 -13.33 -0.17
C THR A 221 -9.43 -13.12 -0.38
N VAL A 222 -8.96 -12.98 -1.61
CA VAL A 222 -7.58 -12.63 -1.94
C VAL A 222 -7.46 -11.16 -2.30
N PHE A 223 -6.29 -10.55 -2.04
CA PHE A 223 -6.00 -9.15 -2.41
C PHE A 223 -5.78 -9.05 -3.92
N SER A 224 -6.87 -8.99 -4.69
CA SER A 224 -6.83 -8.86 -6.14
C SER A 224 -8.12 -8.25 -6.68
N VAL A 225 -8.12 -7.80 -7.93
CA VAL A 225 -9.33 -7.31 -8.61
C VAL A 225 -10.43 -8.37 -8.62
N ASP A 226 -10.10 -9.63 -8.94
CA ASP A 226 -11.08 -10.72 -8.96
C ASP A 226 -11.56 -11.12 -7.57
N GLY A 227 -10.68 -11.03 -6.55
CA GLY A 227 -11.07 -11.20 -5.16
C GLY A 227 -12.07 -10.14 -4.74
N GLY A 228 -11.78 -8.87 -5.01
CA GLY A 228 -12.70 -7.76 -4.73
C GLY A 228 -14.05 -7.90 -5.42
N ALA A 229 -14.05 -8.36 -6.68
CA ALA A 229 -15.30 -8.62 -7.41
C ALA A 229 -16.13 -9.73 -6.75
N ARG A 230 -15.50 -10.83 -6.34
CA ARG A 230 -16.22 -11.93 -5.63
C ARG A 230 -16.78 -11.45 -4.29
N ALA A 231 -15.97 -10.73 -3.50
CA ALA A 231 -16.42 -10.18 -2.22
C ALA A 231 -17.60 -9.21 -2.41
N ALA A 232 -17.56 -8.36 -3.43
CA ALA A 232 -18.65 -7.44 -3.71
C ALA A 232 -19.96 -8.15 -4.09
N VAL A 233 -19.91 -9.21 -4.91
CA VAL A 233 -21.08 -10.02 -5.23
C VAL A 233 -21.72 -10.60 -3.96
N ASP A 234 -20.91 -11.17 -3.06
CA ASP A 234 -21.36 -11.71 -1.78
C ASP A 234 -21.99 -10.61 -0.88
N LEU A 235 -21.34 -9.47 -0.74
CA LEU A 235 -21.80 -8.35 0.08
C LEU A 235 -23.08 -7.73 -0.46
N LEU A 236 -23.17 -7.49 -1.77
CA LEU A 236 -24.36 -6.91 -2.43
C LEU A 236 -25.54 -7.88 -2.30
N GLY A 237 -25.33 -9.19 -2.44
CA GLY A 237 -26.35 -10.22 -2.21
C GLY A 237 -26.91 -10.24 -0.78
N GLN A 238 -26.18 -9.70 0.20
CA GLN A 238 -26.61 -9.53 1.58
C GLN A 238 -27.21 -8.14 1.88
N GLY A 239 -27.43 -7.32 0.85
CA GLY A 239 -28.06 -5.99 0.97
C GLY A 239 -27.12 -4.89 1.44
N VAL A 240 -25.81 -5.07 1.30
CA VAL A 240 -24.83 -4.02 1.54
C VAL A 240 -24.88 -3.02 0.40
N ASN A 241 -24.88 -1.72 0.71
CA ASN A 241 -24.84 -0.63 -0.27
C ASN A 241 -23.67 0.33 -0.08
N ALA A 242 -22.73 0.01 0.81
CA ALA A 242 -21.48 0.73 0.96
C ALA A 242 -20.38 -0.26 1.32
N ILE A 243 -19.34 -0.35 0.49
CA ILE A 243 -18.27 -1.34 0.60
C ILE A 243 -16.94 -0.63 0.84
N ILE A 244 -16.25 -0.99 1.92
CA ILE A 244 -14.85 -0.62 2.16
C ILE A 244 -14.00 -1.80 1.73
N CYS A 245 -12.99 -1.54 0.91
CA CYS A 245 -12.10 -2.56 0.34
C CYS A 245 -10.71 -2.48 0.98
N GLY A 246 -10.08 -3.63 1.20
CA GLY A 246 -8.77 -3.73 1.82
C GLY A 246 -7.60 -3.32 0.91
N SER A 247 -7.87 -3.02 -0.37
CA SER A 247 -6.94 -2.41 -1.31
C SER A 247 -7.68 -1.72 -2.45
N ASP A 248 -6.99 -0.84 -3.18
CA ASP A 248 -7.53 -0.20 -4.38
C ASP A 248 -7.87 -1.24 -5.47
N LEU A 249 -7.06 -2.27 -5.65
CA LEU A 249 -7.33 -3.34 -6.61
C LEU A 249 -8.65 -4.06 -6.29
N MET A 250 -8.92 -4.32 -5.02
CA MET A 250 -10.20 -4.90 -4.60
C MET A 250 -11.36 -3.95 -4.86
N ALA A 251 -11.17 -2.63 -4.66
CA ALA A 251 -12.19 -1.61 -4.95
C ALA A 251 -12.54 -1.55 -6.44
N LEU A 252 -11.55 -1.62 -7.33
CA LEU A 252 -11.78 -1.73 -8.78
C LEU A 252 -12.60 -2.98 -9.14
N GLY A 253 -12.29 -4.11 -8.48
CA GLY A 253 -13.07 -5.33 -8.61
C GLY A 253 -14.52 -5.18 -8.14
N ALA A 254 -14.71 -4.53 -7.00
CA ALA A 254 -16.04 -4.27 -6.43
C ALA A 254 -16.88 -3.35 -7.35
N ILE A 255 -16.29 -2.28 -7.90
CA ILE A 255 -16.96 -1.38 -8.86
C ILE A 255 -17.35 -2.15 -10.12
N ARG A 256 -16.45 -2.99 -10.65
CA ARG A 256 -16.74 -3.84 -11.83
C ARG A 256 -17.91 -4.80 -11.55
N ALA A 257 -17.93 -5.44 -10.39
CA ALA A 257 -18.99 -6.37 -10.01
C ALA A 257 -20.35 -5.69 -9.80
N ALA A 258 -20.38 -4.51 -9.17
CA ALA A 258 -21.59 -3.71 -9.02
C ALA A 258 -22.18 -3.33 -10.39
N ARG A 259 -21.35 -2.83 -11.31
CA ARG A 259 -21.77 -2.48 -12.68
C ARG A 259 -22.26 -3.69 -13.48
N ALA A 260 -21.64 -4.84 -13.32
CA ALA A 260 -22.08 -6.09 -13.98
C ALA A 260 -23.47 -6.55 -13.48
N GLN A 261 -23.89 -6.14 -12.28
CA GLN A 261 -25.23 -6.36 -11.74
C GLN A 261 -26.22 -5.22 -12.06
N GLY A 262 -25.82 -4.26 -12.90
CA GLY A 262 -26.65 -3.11 -13.28
C GLY A 262 -26.72 -2.01 -12.22
N LEU A 263 -25.84 -2.06 -11.21
CA LEU A 263 -25.78 -1.05 -10.15
C LEU A 263 -24.80 0.06 -10.50
N SER A 264 -25.18 1.30 -10.21
CA SER A 264 -24.35 2.48 -10.40
C SER A 264 -23.46 2.73 -9.17
N VAL A 265 -22.21 3.11 -9.42
CA VAL A 265 -21.28 3.62 -8.42
C VAL A 265 -21.03 5.08 -8.76
N PRO A 266 -21.35 6.03 -7.86
CA PRO A 266 -21.70 5.84 -6.44
C PRO A 266 -23.18 5.70 -6.10
N ASP A 267 -24.12 5.90 -7.02
CA ASP A 267 -25.53 6.16 -6.72
C ASP A 267 -26.29 5.00 -6.03
N ASP A 268 -25.99 3.76 -6.41
CA ASP A 268 -26.58 2.56 -5.78
C ASP A 268 -25.65 1.94 -4.75
N VAL A 269 -24.33 2.04 -4.98
CA VAL A 269 -23.31 1.45 -4.13
C VAL A 269 -22.15 2.42 -3.96
N SER A 270 -21.87 2.80 -2.74
CA SER A 270 -20.64 3.53 -2.37
C SER A 270 -19.47 2.56 -2.23
N VAL A 271 -18.29 2.93 -2.76
CA VAL A 271 -17.07 2.11 -2.66
C VAL A 271 -15.90 2.96 -2.17
N ILE A 272 -15.19 2.47 -1.17
CA ILE A 272 -13.94 3.07 -0.66
C ILE A 272 -12.81 2.08 -0.88
N GLY A 273 -11.69 2.53 -1.47
CA GLY A 273 -10.44 1.79 -1.61
C GLY A 273 -9.50 1.94 -0.41
N CYS A 274 -8.36 1.31 -0.50
CA CYS A 274 -7.24 1.45 0.42
C CYS A 274 -5.96 1.45 -0.40
N ASP A 275 -5.01 2.30 -0.07
CA ASP A 275 -3.68 2.58 -0.61
C ASP A 275 -3.60 3.97 -1.26
N ASP A 276 -4.62 4.43 -1.97
CA ASP A 276 -4.66 5.65 -2.80
C ASP A 276 -3.51 5.72 -3.82
N SER A 277 -3.32 4.62 -4.55
CA SER A 277 -2.34 4.54 -5.64
C SER A 277 -2.62 5.63 -6.69
N ASP A 278 -1.57 6.17 -7.31
CA ASP A 278 -1.66 7.34 -8.21
C ASP A 278 -2.70 7.25 -9.31
N LEU A 279 -2.97 6.04 -9.82
CA LEU A 279 -3.97 5.81 -10.88
C LEU A 279 -5.41 5.98 -10.39
N MET A 280 -5.68 5.95 -9.10
CA MET A 280 -7.04 5.98 -8.54
C MET A 280 -7.74 7.32 -8.75
N ARG A 281 -6.99 8.40 -8.96
CA ARG A 281 -7.53 9.71 -9.32
C ARG A 281 -8.04 9.79 -10.76
N TYR A 282 -7.65 8.84 -11.62
CA TYR A 282 -7.98 8.80 -13.05
C TYR A 282 -8.99 7.70 -13.40
N THR A 283 -9.50 6.96 -12.42
CA THR A 283 -10.60 6.00 -12.64
C THR A 283 -11.91 6.74 -12.91
N ASP A 284 -12.90 6.05 -13.45
CA ASP A 284 -14.23 6.61 -13.69
C ASP A 284 -15.31 5.77 -12.97
N PRO A 285 -15.94 6.35 -11.91
CA PRO A 285 -15.58 7.60 -11.22
C PRO A 285 -14.23 7.52 -10.49
N PRO A 286 -13.58 8.67 -10.18
CA PRO A 286 -12.36 8.70 -9.41
C PRO A 286 -12.55 8.07 -8.03
N LEU A 287 -11.66 7.14 -7.65
CA LEU A 287 -11.82 6.33 -6.43
C LEU A 287 -11.59 7.14 -5.16
N THR A 288 -12.56 7.13 -4.26
CA THR A 288 -12.38 7.50 -2.85
C THR A 288 -11.56 6.44 -2.17
N SER A 289 -10.44 6.78 -1.55
CA SER A 289 -9.51 5.80 -0.98
C SER A 289 -8.83 6.29 0.31
N LEU A 290 -8.45 5.36 1.15
CA LEU A 290 -7.63 5.58 2.34
C LEU A 290 -6.16 5.60 1.91
N ARG A 291 -5.55 6.78 1.92
CA ARG A 291 -4.16 6.99 1.50
C ARG A 291 -3.19 6.54 2.56
N GLN A 292 -2.29 5.65 2.19
CA GLN A 292 -1.08 5.36 2.95
C GLN A 292 -0.03 6.45 2.72
N ASP A 293 0.66 6.88 3.78
CA ASP A 293 1.80 7.78 3.63
C ASP A 293 3.07 6.97 3.29
N VAL A 294 3.17 6.61 2.00
CA VAL A 294 4.29 5.81 1.46
C VAL A 294 5.65 6.48 1.76
N GLU A 295 5.73 7.81 1.65
CA GLU A 295 6.97 8.55 1.87
C GLU A 295 7.40 8.49 3.33
N LEU A 296 6.48 8.73 4.27
CA LEU A 296 6.76 8.67 5.71
C LEU A 296 7.13 7.25 6.15
N ILE A 297 6.33 6.25 5.77
CA ILE A 297 6.58 4.84 6.12
C ILE A 297 7.95 4.39 5.60
N SER A 298 8.25 4.66 4.33
CA SER A 298 9.53 4.30 3.71
C SER A 298 10.70 5.03 4.37
N THR A 299 10.54 6.31 4.71
CA THR A 299 11.55 7.08 5.44
C THR A 299 11.82 6.50 6.82
N MET A 300 10.76 6.19 7.58
CA MET A 300 10.89 5.57 8.91
C MET A 300 11.56 4.20 8.83
N ALA A 301 11.22 3.39 7.82
CA ALA A 301 11.83 2.08 7.62
C ALA A 301 13.33 2.17 7.33
N VAL A 302 13.73 3.04 6.39
CA VAL A 302 15.13 3.23 6.05
C VAL A 302 15.92 3.84 7.22
N GLN A 303 15.38 4.87 7.89
CA GLN A 303 16.05 5.47 9.07
C GLN A 303 16.24 4.44 10.19
N SER A 304 15.24 3.61 10.46
CA SER A 304 15.33 2.55 11.47
C SER A 304 16.40 1.52 11.09
N LEU A 305 16.45 1.10 9.82
CA LEU A 305 17.47 0.17 9.33
C LEU A 305 18.88 0.77 9.43
N MET A 306 19.05 2.03 8.99
CA MET A 306 20.35 2.71 9.04
C MET A 306 20.82 2.91 10.48
N GLY A 307 19.91 3.23 11.41
CA GLY A 307 20.23 3.28 12.85
C GLY A 307 20.74 1.93 13.34
N SER A 308 20.04 0.83 13.02
CA SER A 308 20.47 -0.53 13.39
C SER A 308 21.84 -0.91 12.78
N ILE A 309 22.11 -0.54 11.52
CA ILE A 309 23.39 -0.78 10.86
C ILE A 309 24.52 -0.03 11.56
N ARG A 310 24.27 1.19 12.05
CA ARG A 310 25.26 1.99 12.79
C ARG A 310 25.42 1.58 14.25
N GLY A 311 24.59 0.66 14.74
CA GLY A 311 24.61 0.23 16.13
C GLY A 311 23.94 1.22 17.09
N ASP A 312 23.10 2.14 16.57
CA ASP A 312 22.29 3.03 17.37
C ASP A 312 21.26 2.21 18.19
N THR A 313 20.89 2.68 19.39
CA THR A 313 19.83 2.04 20.19
C THR A 313 18.52 2.11 19.41
N ALA A 314 18.12 0.99 18.80
CA ALA A 314 16.89 0.92 18.02
C ALA A 314 15.68 0.96 18.94
N PHE A 315 14.63 1.67 18.53
CA PHE A 315 13.31 1.52 19.12
C PHE A 315 12.75 0.15 18.71
N PHE A 316 12.59 -0.73 19.66
CA PHE A 316 11.92 -2.02 19.45
C PHE A 316 10.42 -1.84 19.70
N GLY A 317 9.61 -2.22 18.75
CA GLY A 317 8.16 -2.12 18.83
C GLY A 317 7.53 -1.55 17.57
N GLU A 318 6.24 -1.33 17.64
CA GLU A 318 5.46 -0.85 16.49
C GLU A 318 5.28 0.67 16.53
N ARG A 319 5.43 1.29 15.37
CA ARG A 319 5.03 2.68 15.10
C ARG A 319 3.88 2.67 14.10
N LEU A 320 2.80 3.33 14.45
CA LEU A 320 1.63 3.45 13.60
C LEU A 320 1.65 4.79 12.84
N VAL A 321 1.41 4.73 11.54
CA VAL A 321 1.25 5.89 10.67
C VAL A 321 -0.23 6.02 10.32
N ARG A 322 -0.81 7.20 10.55
CA ARG A 322 -2.22 7.45 10.33
C ARG A 322 -2.50 7.69 8.83
N PRO A 323 -3.35 6.86 8.17
CA PRO A 323 -3.79 7.11 6.81
C PRO A 323 -4.74 8.32 6.73
N GLU A 324 -4.94 8.83 5.51
CA GLU A 324 -5.85 9.93 5.21
C GLU A 324 -6.98 9.44 4.29
N LEU A 325 -8.25 9.75 4.60
CA LEU A 325 -9.34 9.49 3.66
C LEU A 325 -9.39 10.57 2.58
N VAL A 326 -9.12 10.17 1.35
CA VAL A 326 -9.19 11.03 0.15
C VAL A 326 -10.54 10.83 -0.53
N ILE A 327 -11.45 11.77 -0.34
CA ILE A 327 -12.81 11.69 -0.90
C ILE A 327 -12.79 12.13 -2.36
N ARG A 328 -13.40 11.31 -3.24
CA ARG A 328 -13.55 11.58 -4.67
C ARG A 328 -14.97 11.25 -5.16
N GLY A 329 -15.11 10.42 -6.19
CA GLY A 329 -16.37 10.21 -6.92
C GLY A 329 -17.06 8.86 -6.66
N THR A 330 -16.53 7.96 -5.82
CA THR A 330 -17.12 6.62 -5.64
C THR A 330 -18.02 6.49 -4.40
N THR A 331 -18.34 7.60 -3.72
CA THR A 331 -19.22 7.60 -2.55
C THR A 331 -20.31 8.66 -2.71
N ALA A 332 -21.55 8.33 -2.33
CA ALA A 332 -22.71 9.24 -2.36
C ALA A 332 -23.65 8.95 -1.18
N SER A 333 -24.64 9.83 -0.98
CA SER A 333 -25.66 9.64 0.04
C SER A 333 -26.44 8.34 -0.17
N ALA A 334 -26.68 7.61 0.92
CA ALA A 334 -27.48 6.40 0.89
C ALA A 334 -28.86 6.67 0.33
N ARG A 335 -29.29 5.93 -0.68
CA ARG A 335 -30.67 5.99 -1.16
C ARG A 335 -31.60 5.53 -0.05
N VAL A 336 -32.60 6.32 0.26
CA VAL A 336 -33.68 5.89 1.14
C VAL A 336 -34.41 4.77 0.42
N SER A 337 -34.29 3.54 0.93
CA SER A 337 -35.01 2.40 0.39
C SER A 337 -36.52 2.62 0.58
N THR A 338 -37.19 3.19 -0.42
CA THR A 338 -38.64 3.08 -0.51
C THR A 338 -38.88 1.61 -0.89
N MET A 339 -39.01 0.74 0.11
CA MET A 339 -39.49 -0.62 -0.11
C MET A 339 -40.83 -0.56 -0.83
N ASN A 340 -40.78 -0.86 -2.13
CA ASN A 340 -41.99 -1.25 -2.84
C ASN A 340 -42.15 -2.77 -2.64
N PRO A 341 -43.15 -3.28 -1.87
CA PRO A 341 -43.27 -4.68 -1.51
C PRO A 341 -43.74 -5.60 -2.66
N SER A 342 -43.66 -5.17 -3.91
CA SER A 342 -44.35 -5.83 -5.03
C SER A 342 -43.46 -6.55 -6.06
N VAL A 343 -42.15 -6.82 -5.78
CA VAL A 343 -41.33 -7.64 -6.69
C VAL A 343 -40.66 -8.79 -5.94
N SER A 344 -41.45 -9.61 -5.28
CA SER A 344 -41.01 -10.94 -4.80
C SER A 344 -41.99 -11.99 -5.29
N ARG A 345 -41.87 -12.43 -6.54
CA ARG A 345 -42.32 -13.75 -7.06
C ARG A 345 -42.32 -13.75 -8.57
N GLN A 346 -41.17 -13.96 -9.18
CA GLN A 346 -41.06 -14.58 -10.51
C GLN A 346 -39.56 -14.59 -10.89
N HIS A 347 -38.84 -15.59 -10.50
CA HIS A 347 -37.67 -16.16 -11.18
C HIS A 347 -37.21 -17.40 -10.38
N SER A 348 -38.10 -18.38 -10.30
CA SER A 348 -37.69 -19.73 -9.91
C SER A 348 -38.25 -20.69 -10.95
N ALA A 349 -37.66 -20.68 -12.15
CA ALA A 349 -37.79 -21.74 -13.15
C ALA A 349 -37.01 -21.32 -14.40
N ALA A 350 -35.73 -21.64 -14.48
CA ALA A 350 -35.02 -21.97 -15.73
C ALA A 350 -33.50 -22.06 -15.45
N LEU A 351 -33.06 -23.20 -14.93
CA LEU A 351 -31.69 -23.69 -15.05
C LEU A 351 -31.67 -25.21 -14.83
N CYS A 352 -32.29 -25.91 -15.81
CA CYS A 352 -31.96 -27.27 -16.16
C CYS A 352 -31.91 -27.33 -17.68
N LEU A 353 -30.70 -27.24 -18.23
CA LEU A 353 -30.21 -27.92 -19.42
C LEU A 353 -28.76 -27.55 -19.61
#